data_f690a8b80ee4eae3110062be538d68ea
#
_entry.id   f690a8b80ee4eae3110062be538d68ea
#
_cell.length_a   1.000
_cell.length_b   1.000
_cell.length_c   1.000
_cell.angle_alpha   90.00
_cell.angle_beta   90.00
_cell.angle_gamma   90.00
#
_symmetry.space_group_name_H-M   'P 1'
#
loop_
_entity.id
_entity.type
_entity.pdbx_description
1 polymer ?
#
loop_
_entity_poly.entity_id
_entity_poly.type
_entity_poly.pdbx_seq_one_letter_code
_entity_poly.pdbx_strand_id
1 'polypeptide(L)'
;MRYLYIRTNGAGQSLICVVVNGEKLPREETLVALLRQAVPEAVGVVLGVNTQPTGAVLGSAYRTLWGTDVLTDTLCGLTFRLSVPSFYQVNREMAEVLYARAVEFAGLTGTETVLDLYCGAGTITQVMARHAARVIGAEIVPEAIADAEENARRNGVENVEFLCGDAAAAA
;
A
#
# COMPACT_ATOMS: atom_id res chain seq x y z
N MET A 1 -10.41 -18.68 -11.74
CA MET A 1 -10.29 -17.64 -10.69
C MET A 1 -9.91 -18.33 -9.39
N ARG A 2 -8.94 -17.80 -8.66
CA ARG A 2 -8.53 -18.30 -7.32
C ARG A 2 -9.16 -17.46 -6.23
N TYR A 3 -8.96 -16.14 -6.33
CA TYR A 3 -9.42 -15.18 -5.33
C TYR A 3 -9.99 -13.92 -5.99
N LEU A 4 -10.85 -13.25 -5.26
CA LEU A 4 -11.24 -11.87 -5.48
C LEU A 4 -10.71 -11.06 -4.29
N TYR A 5 -9.77 -10.16 -4.55
CA TYR A 5 -9.22 -9.26 -3.55
C TYR A 5 -9.80 -7.87 -3.78
N ILE A 6 -10.39 -7.28 -2.76
CA ILE A 6 -11.02 -5.96 -2.83
C ILE A 6 -10.39 -5.09 -1.75
N ARG A 7 -9.93 -3.92 -2.16
CA ARG A 7 -9.46 -2.87 -1.27
C ARG A 7 -10.42 -1.70 -1.34
N THR A 8 -10.80 -1.15 -0.19
CA THR A 8 -11.63 0.05 -0.10
C THR A 8 -10.90 1.16 0.64
N ASN A 9 -11.21 2.42 0.34
CA ASN A 9 -10.68 3.59 1.04
C ASN A 9 -11.77 4.29 1.86
N GLY A 10 -11.36 5.30 2.63
CA GLY A 10 -12.26 6.11 3.45
C GLY A 10 -13.30 6.92 2.67
N ALA A 11 -13.12 7.10 1.37
CA ALA A 11 -14.08 7.76 0.48
C ALA A 11 -15.11 6.78 -0.14
N GLY A 12 -15.08 5.49 0.23
CA GLY A 12 -15.98 4.46 -0.29
C GLY A 12 -15.59 3.93 -1.68
N GLN A 13 -14.46 4.34 -2.23
CA GLN A 13 -13.97 3.83 -3.50
C GLN A 13 -13.37 2.43 -3.34
N SER A 14 -13.38 1.63 -4.41
CA SER A 14 -12.87 0.26 -4.40
C SER A 14 -11.89 -0.01 -5.53
N LEU A 15 -10.80 -0.72 -5.23
CA LEU A 15 -9.89 -1.33 -6.19
C LEU A 15 -10.10 -2.85 -6.14
N ILE A 16 -10.43 -3.45 -7.27
CA ILE A 16 -10.78 -4.86 -7.38
C ILE A 16 -9.64 -5.60 -8.09
N CYS A 17 -9.07 -6.63 -7.45
CA CYS A 17 -8.09 -7.50 -8.06
C CYS A 17 -8.66 -8.91 -8.22
N VAL A 18 -8.75 -9.37 -9.47
CA VAL A 18 -9.16 -10.74 -9.82
C VAL A 18 -7.91 -11.60 -9.92
N VAL A 19 -7.73 -12.52 -8.98
CA VAL A 19 -6.54 -13.38 -8.94
C VAL A 19 -6.82 -14.71 -9.64
N VAL A 20 -5.96 -15.04 -10.58
CA VAL A 20 -6.09 -16.25 -11.41
C VAL A 20 -4.86 -17.15 -11.33
N ASN A 21 -5.05 -18.44 -11.62
CA ASN A 21 -3.98 -19.42 -11.78
C ASN A 21 -3.62 -19.54 -13.26
N GLY A 22 -2.85 -18.57 -13.76
CA GLY A 22 -2.47 -18.46 -15.17
C GLY A 22 -2.54 -17.02 -15.67
N GLU A 23 -2.09 -16.79 -16.88
CA GLU A 23 -1.92 -15.44 -17.45
C GLU A 23 -3.19 -14.87 -18.10
N LYS A 24 -4.18 -15.71 -18.37
CA LYS A 24 -5.38 -15.36 -19.14
C LYS A 24 -6.64 -15.52 -18.30
N LEU A 25 -7.52 -14.56 -18.43
CA LEU A 25 -8.88 -14.60 -17.89
C LEU A 25 -9.87 -14.62 -19.07
N PRO A 26 -10.57 -15.75 -19.33
CA PRO A 26 -11.58 -15.80 -20.40
C PRO A 26 -12.68 -14.77 -20.17
N ARG A 27 -13.11 -14.08 -21.24
CA ARG A 27 -14.17 -13.05 -21.21
C ARG A 27 -13.87 -11.91 -20.21
N GLU A 28 -12.61 -11.48 -20.11
CA GLU A 28 -12.21 -10.43 -19.17
C GLU A 28 -12.99 -9.12 -19.35
N GLU A 29 -13.27 -8.72 -20.59
CA GLU A 29 -14.06 -7.51 -20.89
C GLU A 29 -15.49 -7.60 -20.33
N THR A 30 -16.12 -8.77 -20.48
CA THR A 30 -17.47 -9.03 -19.94
C THR A 30 -17.44 -8.96 -18.39
N LEU A 31 -16.43 -9.58 -17.77
CA LEU A 31 -16.28 -9.52 -16.31
C LEU A 31 -16.06 -8.09 -15.83
N VAL A 32 -15.19 -7.33 -16.48
CA VAL A 32 -14.95 -5.92 -16.15
C VAL A 32 -16.24 -5.10 -16.27
N ALA A 33 -17.02 -5.29 -17.34
CA ALA A 33 -18.29 -4.59 -17.50
C ALA A 33 -19.29 -4.90 -16.37
N LEU A 34 -19.40 -6.19 -15.97
CA LEU A 34 -20.28 -6.62 -14.88
C LEU A 34 -19.80 -6.08 -13.52
N LEU A 35 -18.48 -6.10 -13.24
CA LEU A 35 -17.93 -5.54 -12.02
C LEU A 35 -18.19 -4.04 -11.89
N ARG A 36 -18.02 -3.29 -12.97
CA ARG A 36 -18.32 -1.85 -12.99
C ARG A 36 -19.81 -1.55 -12.78
N GLN A 37 -20.68 -2.41 -13.28
CA GLN A 37 -22.12 -2.27 -13.05
C GLN A 37 -22.50 -2.62 -11.59
N ALA A 38 -21.88 -3.65 -11.03
CA ALA A 38 -22.16 -4.13 -9.68
C ALA A 38 -21.53 -3.25 -8.58
N VAL A 39 -20.40 -2.60 -8.88
CA VAL A 39 -19.64 -1.75 -7.95
C VAL A 39 -19.34 -0.41 -8.64
N PRO A 40 -20.30 0.52 -8.66
CA PRO A 40 -20.14 1.83 -9.31
C PRO A 40 -18.97 2.65 -8.73
N GLU A 41 -18.62 2.42 -7.47
CA GLU A 41 -17.51 3.07 -6.74
C GLU A 41 -16.14 2.47 -7.07
N ALA A 42 -16.08 1.45 -7.94
CA ALA A 42 -14.82 0.89 -8.38
C ALA A 42 -14.02 1.92 -9.18
N VAL A 43 -12.75 2.12 -8.81
CA VAL A 43 -11.81 2.99 -9.51
C VAL A 43 -10.90 2.22 -10.45
N GLY A 44 -10.78 0.90 -10.25
CA GLY A 44 -9.98 0.04 -11.09
C GLY A 44 -10.28 -1.44 -10.92
N VAL A 45 -9.98 -2.19 -11.97
CA VAL A 45 -9.99 -3.66 -11.99
C VAL A 45 -8.64 -4.14 -12.48
N VAL A 46 -7.99 -4.97 -11.68
CA VAL A 46 -6.65 -5.51 -11.92
C VAL A 46 -6.71 -7.03 -12.03
N LEU A 47 -5.96 -7.60 -12.94
CA LEU A 47 -5.70 -9.03 -12.99
C LEU A 47 -4.42 -9.32 -12.20
N GLY A 48 -4.51 -10.16 -11.19
CA GLY A 48 -3.36 -10.71 -10.47
C GLY A 48 -3.10 -12.14 -10.90
N VAL A 49 -1.83 -12.47 -11.15
CA VAL A 49 -1.41 -13.82 -11.51
C VAL A 49 -0.75 -14.49 -10.31
N ASN A 50 -1.35 -15.57 -9.83
CA ASN A 50 -0.79 -16.39 -8.76
C ASN A 50 -0.86 -17.87 -9.14
N THR A 51 0.26 -18.40 -9.61
CA THR A 51 0.40 -19.80 -9.99
C THR A 51 1.05 -20.65 -8.90
N GLN A 52 1.49 -20.05 -7.81
CA GLN A 52 2.17 -20.73 -6.71
C GLN A 52 1.22 -21.65 -5.94
N PRO A 53 1.62 -22.88 -5.59
CA PRO A 53 0.82 -23.81 -4.82
C PRO A 53 0.88 -23.47 -3.31
N THR A 54 0.66 -22.19 -2.95
CA THR A 54 0.71 -21.68 -1.59
C THR A 54 -0.63 -21.13 -1.14
N GLY A 55 -0.79 -20.84 0.14
CA GLY A 55 -1.95 -20.15 0.70
C GLY A 55 -1.97 -18.65 0.45
N ALA A 56 -0.94 -18.08 -0.19
CA ALA A 56 -0.89 -16.65 -0.50
C ALA A 56 -2.02 -16.29 -1.48
N VAL A 57 -2.72 -15.20 -1.18
CA VAL A 57 -3.81 -14.67 -2.01
C VAL A 57 -3.23 -13.98 -3.24
N LEU A 58 -2.30 -13.07 -3.03
CA LEU A 58 -1.68 -12.27 -4.08
C LEU A 58 -0.49 -13.01 -4.71
N GLY A 59 -0.25 -12.74 -5.98
CA GLY A 59 0.88 -13.26 -6.74
C GLY A 59 1.95 -12.21 -6.98
N SER A 60 2.78 -12.44 -7.99
CA SER A 60 3.93 -11.57 -8.32
C SER A 60 3.75 -10.76 -9.60
N ALA A 61 2.67 -10.95 -10.35
CA ALA A 61 2.42 -10.22 -11.59
C ALA A 61 1.01 -9.65 -11.61
N TYR A 62 0.90 -8.40 -12.08
CA TYR A 62 -0.36 -7.66 -12.13
C TYR A 62 -0.50 -6.96 -13.47
N ARG A 63 -1.75 -6.86 -13.94
CA ARG A 63 -2.11 -6.15 -15.17
C ARG A 63 -3.43 -5.41 -14.97
N THR A 64 -3.45 -4.12 -15.25
CA THR A 64 -4.68 -3.33 -15.23
C THR A 64 -5.62 -3.76 -16.34
N LEU A 65 -6.84 -4.13 -16.00
CA LEU A 65 -7.90 -4.46 -16.95
C LEU A 65 -8.75 -3.23 -17.27
N TRP A 66 -8.96 -2.37 -16.27
CA TRP A 66 -9.72 -1.13 -16.41
C TRP A 66 -9.39 -0.15 -15.27
N GLY A 67 -9.47 1.14 -15.58
CA GLY A 67 -9.26 2.21 -14.60
C GLY A 67 -7.82 2.31 -14.12
N THR A 68 -7.62 2.39 -12.80
CA THR A 68 -6.31 2.48 -12.16
C THR A 68 -5.92 1.16 -11.49
N ASP A 69 -4.62 0.95 -11.28
CA ASP A 69 -4.05 -0.17 -10.50
C ASP A 69 -3.76 0.20 -9.05
N VAL A 70 -4.11 1.41 -8.66
CA VAL A 70 -3.86 1.93 -7.32
C VAL A 70 -5.12 2.53 -6.71
N LEU A 71 -5.20 2.46 -5.39
CA LEU A 71 -6.20 3.15 -4.58
C LEU A 71 -5.50 4.26 -3.78
N THR A 72 -6.12 5.42 -3.70
CA THR A 72 -5.62 6.52 -2.86
C THR A 72 -6.46 6.60 -1.59
N ASP A 73 -5.80 6.69 -0.43
CA ASP A 73 -6.47 6.89 0.86
C ASP A 73 -5.75 7.94 1.70
N THR A 74 -6.42 8.45 2.73
CA THR A 74 -5.85 9.43 3.66
C THR A 74 -5.74 8.82 5.06
N LEU A 75 -4.55 8.94 5.67
CA LEU A 75 -4.24 8.46 7.01
C LEU A 75 -3.40 9.51 7.74
N CYS A 76 -3.77 9.89 8.95
CA CYS A 76 -3.10 10.95 9.73
C CYS A 76 -2.91 12.27 8.95
N GLY A 77 -3.84 12.60 8.03
CA GLY A 77 -3.76 13.81 7.20
C GLY A 77 -2.69 13.75 6.11
N LEU A 78 -2.14 12.56 5.80
CA LEU A 78 -1.28 12.29 4.67
C LEU A 78 -2.03 11.45 3.63
N THR A 79 -1.75 11.66 2.35
CA THR A 79 -2.38 10.92 1.26
C THR A 79 -1.45 9.80 0.78
N PHE A 80 -1.95 8.57 0.77
CA PHE A 80 -1.19 7.40 0.34
C PHE A 80 -1.77 6.79 -0.93
N ARG A 81 -0.89 6.55 -1.88
CA ARG A 81 -1.15 5.73 -3.06
C ARG A 81 -0.77 4.29 -2.73
N LEU A 82 -1.69 3.37 -2.95
CA LEU A 82 -1.59 1.97 -2.52
C LEU A 82 -1.78 1.07 -3.74
N SER A 83 -0.73 0.40 -4.14
CA SER A 83 -0.82 -0.65 -5.16
C SER A 83 -1.49 -1.91 -4.61
N VAL A 84 -1.87 -2.86 -5.48
CA VAL A 84 -2.51 -4.11 -5.06
C VAL A 84 -1.68 -4.88 -4.03
N PRO A 85 -0.35 -5.09 -4.20
CA PRO A 85 0.47 -5.84 -3.25
C PRO A 85 0.84 -5.05 -1.98
N SER A 86 0.70 -3.73 -1.96
CA SER A 86 1.11 -2.92 -0.80
C SER A 86 0.31 -3.28 0.43
N PHE A 87 0.99 -3.52 1.54
CA PHE A 87 0.34 -3.62 2.83
C PHE A 87 -0.19 -2.25 3.28
N TYR A 88 -1.40 -2.24 3.82
CA TYR A 88 -2.01 -1.06 4.42
C TYR A 88 -2.96 -1.47 5.54
N GLN A 89 -3.01 -0.69 6.62
CA GLN A 89 -3.86 -0.97 7.77
C GLN A 89 -5.34 -0.89 7.38
N VAL A 90 -6.05 -2.00 7.49
CA VAL A 90 -7.45 -2.10 7.07
C VAL A 90 -8.41 -1.30 7.98
N ASN A 91 -8.08 -1.16 9.26
CA ASN A 91 -8.82 -0.33 10.20
C ASN A 91 -8.11 1.03 10.32
N ARG A 92 -8.49 1.97 9.46
CA ARG A 92 -7.88 3.30 9.37
C ARG A 92 -7.95 4.07 10.68
N GLU A 93 -9.13 4.11 11.33
CA GLU A 93 -9.33 4.86 12.57
C GLU A 93 -8.42 4.35 13.69
N MET A 94 -8.31 3.02 13.82
CA MET A 94 -7.41 2.43 14.80
C MET A 94 -5.94 2.58 14.42
N ALA A 95 -5.62 2.62 13.12
CA ALA A 95 -4.26 2.90 12.67
C ALA A 95 -3.82 4.32 13.04
N GLU A 96 -4.71 5.31 12.92
CA GLU A 96 -4.44 6.69 13.37
C GLU A 96 -4.17 6.76 14.88
N VAL A 97 -4.96 6.05 15.69
CA VAL A 97 -4.75 5.93 17.14
C VAL A 97 -3.41 5.25 17.43
N LEU A 98 -3.12 4.15 16.73
CA LEU A 98 -1.86 3.40 16.89
C LEU A 98 -0.65 4.28 16.57
N TYR A 99 -0.69 5.00 15.45
CA TYR A 99 0.41 5.86 15.02
C TYR A 99 0.61 7.07 15.95
N ALA A 100 -0.49 7.67 16.42
CA ALA A 100 -0.40 8.72 17.43
C ALA A 100 0.27 8.23 18.73
N ARG A 101 -0.07 7.02 19.18
CA ARG A 101 0.58 6.40 20.35
C ARG A 101 2.04 6.05 20.10
N ALA A 102 2.38 5.57 18.91
CA ALA A 102 3.77 5.28 18.56
C ALA A 102 4.62 6.57 18.60
N VAL A 103 4.12 7.68 18.07
CA VAL A 103 4.77 8.99 18.12
C VAL A 103 4.94 9.46 19.58
N GLU A 104 3.87 9.34 20.40
CA GLU A 104 3.90 9.71 21.83
C GLU A 104 4.97 8.90 22.59
N PHE A 105 5.00 7.57 22.41
CA PHE A 105 5.95 6.70 23.09
C PHE A 105 7.40 6.89 22.62
N ALA A 106 7.58 7.26 21.35
CA ALA A 106 8.90 7.57 20.82
C ALA A 106 9.51 8.84 21.45
N GLY A 107 8.65 9.74 22.00
CA GLY A 107 9.11 10.95 22.71
C GLY A 107 9.96 11.87 21.83
N LEU A 108 9.64 11.94 20.54
CA LEU A 108 10.44 12.69 19.56
C LEU A 108 10.41 14.19 19.85
N THR A 109 11.57 14.83 19.74
CA THR A 109 11.77 16.28 19.98
C THR A 109 12.09 17.07 18.69
N GLY A 110 12.19 16.37 17.56
CA GLY A 110 12.54 16.94 16.26
C GLY A 110 14.03 16.87 15.90
N THR A 111 14.85 16.25 16.76
CA THR A 111 16.31 16.16 16.56
C THR A 111 16.79 14.73 16.27
N GLU A 112 15.92 13.75 16.44
CA GLU A 112 16.25 12.34 16.35
C GLU A 112 16.30 11.85 14.90
N THR A 113 17.09 10.80 14.68
CA THR A 113 16.96 9.90 13.53
C THR A 113 16.18 8.67 13.96
N VAL A 114 15.06 8.40 13.28
CA VAL A 114 14.20 7.24 13.53
C VAL A 114 14.45 6.19 12.47
N LEU A 115 14.47 4.93 12.85
CA LEU A 115 14.53 3.78 11.95
C LEU A 115 13.21 3.03 11.99
N ASP A 116 12.53 2.96 10.84
CA ASP A 116 11.28 2.22 10.64
C ASP A 116 11.59 0.93 9.88
N LEU A 117 11.69 -0.17 10.59
CA LEU A 117 11.93 -1.49 10.03
C LEU A 117 10.60 -2.08 9.54
N TYR A 118 10.60 -2.61 8.31
CA TYR A 118 9.42 -3.13 7.63
C TYR A 118 8.39 -2.03 7.28
N CYS A 119 8.89 -0.93 6.72
CA CYS A 119 8.13 0.31 6.53
C CYS A 119 6.95 0.19 5.52
N GLY A 120 6.93 -0.86 4.69
CA GLY A 120 5.90 -1.05 3.67
C GLY A 120 5.82 0.16 2.73
N ALA A 121 4.62 0.68 2.51
CA ALA A 121 4.38 1.89 1.69
C ALA A 121 4.72 3.21 2.41
N GLY A 122 5.48 3.15 3.52
CA GLY A 122 6.01 4.31 4.24
C GLY A 122 4.96 5.08 5.06
N THR A 123 3.90 4.42 5.52
CA THR A 123 2.80 5.12 6.21
C THR A 123 3.22 5.68 7.56
N ILE A 124 3.76 4.84 8.45
CA ILE A 124 4.25 5.31 9.76
C ILE A 124 5.55 6.10 9.64
N THR A 125 6.42 5.75 8.69
CA THR A 125 7.64 6.50 8.35
C THR A 125 7.34 7.98 8.16
N GLN A 126 6.36 8.32 7.32
CA GLN A 126 6.00 9.70 7.01
C GLN A 126 5.28 10.39 8.17
N VAL A 127 4.51 9.66 8.97
CA VAL A 127 3.90 10.22 10.19
C VAL A 127 4.99 10.59 11.20
N MET A 128 5.97 9.70 11.43
CA MET A 128 7.12 9.97 12.32
C MET A 128 7.99 11.13 11.82
N ALA A 129 8.13 11.29 10.50
CA ALA A 129 8.93 12.35 9.90
C ALA A 129 8.45 13.77 10.25
N ARG A 130 7.19 13.93 10.64
CA ARG A 130 6.67 15.22 11.14
C ARG A 130 7.20 15.59 12.52
N HIS A 131 7.80 14.64 13.22
CA HIS A 131 8.24 14.79 14.62
C HIS A 131 9.72 14.50 14.82
N ALA A 132 10.46 14.10 13.79
CA ALA A 132 11.87 13.73 13.82
C ALA A 132 12.70 14.58 12.86
N ALA A 133 14.01 14.66 13.06
CA ALA A 133 14.92 15.30 12.10
C ALA A 133 15.05 14.48 10.82
N ARG A 134 15.07 13.15 10.93
CA ARG A 134 15.19 12.22 9.80
C ARG A 134 14.50 10.90 10.13
N VAL A 135 13.89 10.27 9.14
CA VAL A 135 13.40 8.89 9.28
C VAL A 135 13.94 8.04 8.14
N ILE A 136 14.43 6.86 8.48
CA ILE A 136 14.92 5.86 7.53
C ILE A 136 13.94 4.69 7.56
N GLY A 137 13.27 4.41 6.44
CA GLY A 137 12.40 3.26 6.25
C GLY A 137 13.14 2.12 5.54
N ALA A 138 13.07 0.91 6.07
CA ALA A 138 13.62 -0.28 5.42
C ALA A 138 12.51 -1.29 5.10
N GLU A 139 12.50 -1.81 3.89
CA GLU A 139 11.51 -2.78 3.41
C GLU A 139 12.15 -3.67 2.34
N ILE A 140 11.83 -4.96 2.37
CA ILE A 140 12.39 -5.94 1.44
C ILE A 140 11.68 -5.98 0.08
N VAL A 141 10.43 -5.50 0.02
CA VAL A 141 9.59 -5.52 -1.19
C VAL A 141 9.83 -4.27 -2.03
N PRO A 142 10.46 -4.39 -3.24
CA PRO A 142 10.79 -3.22 -4.06
C PRO A 142 9.58 -2.37 -4.46
N GLU A 143 8.43 -2.99 -4.72
CA GLU A 143 7.20 -2.29 -5.09
C GLU A 143 6.66 -1.44 -3.93
N ALA A 144 6.82 -1.91 -2.70
CA ALA A 144 6.43 -1.15 -1.51
C ALA A 144 7.35 0.07 -1.29
N ILE A 145 8.67 -0.08 -1.55
CA ILE A 145 9.62 1.05 -1.54
C ILE A 145 9.24 2.08 -2.60
N ALA A 146 8.95 1.65 -3.82
CA ALA A 146 8.52 2.56 -4.89
C ALA A 146 7.23 3.33 -4.50
N ASP A 147 6.26 2.65 -3.88
CA ASP A 147 5.06 3.28 -3.33
C ASP A 147 5.42 4.27 -2.20
N ALA A 148 6.37 3.93 -1.29
CA ALA A 148 6.79 4.77 -0.18
C ALA A 148 7.46 6.07 -0.65
N GLU A 149 8.38 5.99 -1.62
CA GLU A 149 9.05 7.14 -2.23
C GLU A 149 8.06 8.07 -2.93
N GLU A 150 7.16 7.51 -3.74
CA GLU A 150 6.12 8.29 -4.43
C GLU A 150 5.15 8.95 -3.44
N ASN A 151 4.79 8.26 -2.36
CA ASN A 151 3.95 8.79 -1.29
C ASN A 151 4.64 9.95 -0.55
N ALA A 152 5.93 9.83 -0.23
CA ALA A 152 6.70 10.89 0.41
C ALA A 152 6.78 12.12 -0.48
N ARG A 153 7.08 11.93 -1.77
CA ARG A 153 7.12 13.02 -2.76
C ARG A 153 5.78 13.75 -2.86
N ARG A 154 4.65 13.02 -2.91
CA ARG A 154 3.29 13.58 -2.99
C ARG A 154 2.91 14.37 -1.75
N ASN A 155 3.33 13.91 -0.59
CA ASN A 155 3.05 14.56 0.69
C ASN A 155 4.04 15.69 1.04
N GLY A 156 5.08 15.92 0.21
CA GLY A 156 6.11 16.92 0.47
C GLY A 156 6.95 16.58 1.72
N VAL A 157 7.12 15.29 2.02
CA VAL A 157 7.95 14.83 3.14
C VAL A 157 9.36 14.59 2.63
N GLU A 158 10.30 15.48 2.99
CA GLU A 158 11.65 15.50 2.43
C GLU A 158 12.70 14.87 3.37
N ASN A 159 12.37 14.70 4.65
CA ASN A 159 13.29 14.17 5.67
C ASN A 159 13.14 12.65 5.87
N VAL A 160 12.78 11.94 4.81
CA VAL A 160 12.71 10.47 4.79
C VAL A 160 13.67 9.89 3.76
N GLU A 161 14.18 8.70 4.06
CA GLU A 161 15.00 7.89 3.16
C GLU A 161 14.46 6.46 3.18
N PHE A 162 14.40 5.81 2.01
CA PHE A 162 13.91 4.44 1.92
C PHE A 162 15.01 3.52 1.42
N LEU A 163 15.19 2.38 2.10
CA LEU A 163 16.16 1.35 1.78
C LEU A 163 15.44 0.07 1.39
N CYS A 164 15.70 -0.40 0.17
CA CYS A 164 15.20 -1.70 -0.28
C CYS A 164 16.16 -2.80 0.16
N GLY A 165 15.80 -3.57 1.17
CA GLY A 165 16.64 -4.63 1.70
C GLY A 165 16.11 -5.25 2.98
N ASP A 166 16.85 -6.25 3.47
CA ASP A 166 16.53 -6.86 4.76
C ASP A 166 16.74 -5.86 5.90
N ALA A 167 15.79 -5.80 6.81
CA ALA A 167 15.83 -4.93 7.98
C ALA A 167 17.09 -5.14 8.84
N ALA A 168 17.61 -6.37 8.91
CA ALA A 168 18.85 -6.67 9.64
C ALA A 168 20.11 -6.06 8.99
N ALA A 169 20.04 -5.73 7.69
CA ALA A 169 21.15 -5.06 7.00
C ALA A 169 21.04 -3.52 7.06
N ALA A 170 19.90 -2.99 7.48
CA ALA A 170 19.63 -1.56 7.60
C ALA A 170 19.91 -1.01 9.01
N ALA A 171 20.02 -1.90 10.02
CA ALA A 171 20.32 -1.59 11.41
C ALA A 171 21.80 -1.64 11.69
#